data_8aa336b4a919d00753b9c4b435cfd0b9
#
_entry.id   8aa336b4a919d00753b9c4b435cfd0b9
#
_cell.length_a   1.000
_cell.length_b   1.000
_cell.length_c   1.000
_cell.angle_alpha   90.00
_cell.angle_beta   90.00
_cell.angle_gamma   90.00
#
_symmetry.space_group_name_H-M   'P 1'
#
loop_
_entity.id
_entity.type
_entity.pdbx_description
1 polymer ?
#
loop_
_entity_poly.entity_id
_entity_poly.type
_entity_poly.pdbx_seq_one_letter_code
_entity_poly.pdbx_strand_id
1 'polypeptide(L)'
;LNHAEEAIRLITGDRNESYGTPDQDFSGIAAMWTGLLNTRLTSPITAEDVPLMMTALKLRRQAHKPKDDNLIDAHGYLLCLQWMTTGKRPVVGNQNQTEKAAHNED
;
A
#
# COMPACT_ATOMS: atom_id res chain seq x y z
N LEU A 1 -17.27 7.47 -2.15
CA LEU A 1 -16.23 6.45 -2.39
C LEU A 1 -16.27 5.41 -1.27
N ASN A 2 -16.05 4.14 -1.62
CA ASN A 2 -15.86 3.12 -0.62
C ASN A 2 -14.39 3.16 -0.12
N HIS A 3 -14.06 2.35 0.88
CA HIS A 3 -12.73 2.34 1.49
C HIS A 3 -11.63 2.01 0.47
N ALA A 4 -11.87 1.05 -0.40
CA ALA A 4 -10.89 0.66 -1.40
C ALA A 4 -10.64 1.77 -2.42
N GLU A 5 -11.70 2.42 -2.89
CA GLU A 5 -11.58 3.54 -3.82
C GLU A 5 -10.88 4.74 -3.18
N GLU A 6 -11.20 5.05 -1.93
CA GLU A 6 -10.53 6.11 -1.18
C GLU A 6 -9.04 5.81 -1.03
N ALA A 7 -8.71 4.55 -0.74
CA ALA A 7 -7.32 4.12 -0.63
C ALA A 7 -6.57 4.33 -1.95
N ILE A 8 -7.17 3.96 -3.08
CA ILE A 8 -6.55 4.16 -4.40
C ILE A 8 -6.29 5.64 -4.64
N ARG A 9 -7.27 6.48 -4.34
CA ARG A 9 -7.15 7.92 -4.52
C ARG A 9 -5.99 8.50 -3.70
N LEU A 10 -5.86 8.06 -2.46
CA LEU A 10 -4.80 8.56 -1.57
C LEU A 10 -3.41 8.13 -2.02
N ILE A 11 -3.22 6.87 -2.37
CA ILE A 11 -1.88 6.37 -2.72
C ILE A 11 -1.43 6.81 -4.11
N THR A 12 -2.35 7.17 -5.01
CA THR A 12 -2.00 7.63 -6.35
C THR A 12 -1.98 9.15 -6.48
N GLY A 13 -2.47 9.87 -5.46
CA GLY A 13 -2.52 11.34 -5.44
C GLY A 13 -1.45 11.95 -4.55
N ASP A 14 -1.89 12.66 -3.51
CA ASP A 14 -1.03 13.45 -2.64
C ASP A 14 0.13 12.68 -2.03
N ARG A 15 -0.10 11.43 -1.63
CA ARG A 15 0.95 10.60 -1.03
C ARG A 15 2.07 10.34 -2.03
N ASN A 16 1.71 10.04 -3.27
CA ASN A 16 2.68 9.78 -4.32
C ASN A 16 3.53 11.03 -4.63
N GLU A 17 2.90 12.21 -4.62
CA GLU A 17 3.62 13.46 -4.82
C GLU A 17 4.56 13.78 -3.65
N SER A 18 4.14 13.49 -2.43
CA SER A 18 4.91 13.81 -1.22
C SER A 18 6.07 12.85 -0.99
N TYR A 19 5.89 11.57 -1.28
CA TYR A 19 6.85 10.52 -0.89
C TYR A 19 7.44 9.75 -2.06
N GLY A 20 6.99 10.01 -3.30
CA GLY A 20 7.37 9.25 -4.47
C GLY A 20 6.53 7.99 -4.64
N THR A 21 6.92 7.14 -5.56
CA THR A 21 6.22 5.86 -5.78
C THR A 21 6.41 4.94 -4.58
N PRO A 22 5.55 3.92 -4.40
CA PRO A 22 5.74 2.96 -3.32
C PRO A 22 7.12 2.30 -3.34
N ASP A 23 7.66 1.97 -4.51
CA ASP A 23 9.00 1.40 -4.60
C ASP A 23 10.06 2.33 -4.02
N GLN A 24 10.00 3.61 -4.36
CA GLN A 24 10.96 4.61 -3.90
C GLN A 24 10.83 4.84 -2.39
N ASP A 25 9.61 5.08 -1.93
CA ASP A 25 9.35 5.38 -0.52
C ASP A 25 9.66 4.18 0.37
N PHE A 26 9.15 3.00 0.01
CA PHE A 26 9.31 1.81 0.84
C PHE A 26 10.73 1.26 0.82
N SER A 27 11.46 1.44 -0.27
CA SER A 27 12.89 1.10 -0.30
C SER A 27 13.67 1.96 0.70
N GLY A 28 13.36 3.25 0.78
CA GLY A 28 13.98 4.15 1.74
C GLY A 28 13.64 3.77 3.18
N ILE A 29 12.36 3.47 3.44
CA ILE A 29 11.92 3.04 4.78
C ILE A 29 12.58 1.73 5.17
N ALA A 30 12.65 0.77 4.25
CA ALA A 30 13.28 -0.53 4.50
C ALA A 30 14.76 -0.35 4.87
N ALA A 31 15.47 0.54 4.19
CA ALA A 31 16.85 0.83 4.48
C ALA A 31 17.02 1.44 5.88
N MET A 32 16.15 2.37 6.26
CA MET A 32 16.14 2.97 7.59
C MET A 32 15.89 1.93 8.68
N TRP A 33 14.87 1.09 8.48
CA TRP A 33 14.52 0.06 9.46
C TRP A 33 15.63 -0.99 9.60
N THR A 34 16.25 -1.36 8.48
CA THR A 34 17.38 -2.30 8.49
C THR A 34 18.53 -1.71 9.30
N GLY A 35 18.83 -0.43 9.13
CA GLY A 35 19.87 0.23 9.92
C GLY A 35 19.57 0.29 11.40
N LEU A 36 18.29 0.56 11.75
CA LEU A 36 17.87 0.62 13.15
C LEU A 36 17.95 -0.73 13.85
N LEU A 37 17.55 -1.80 13.18
CA LEU A 37 17.53 -3.14 13.77
C LEU A 37 18.90 -3.82 13.71
N ASN A 38 19.68 -3.49 12.69
CA ASN A 38 21.08 -3.91 12.55
C ASN A 38 21.28 -5.40 12.82
N THR A 39 22.09 -5.75 13.83
CA THR A 39 22.47 -7.14 14.11
C THR A 39 21.31 -8.02 14.59
N ARG A 40 20.16 -7.45 14.87
CA ARG A 40 18.96 -8.22 15.24
C ARG A 40 18.30 -8.89 14.05
N LEU A 41 18.74 -8.55 12.83
CA LEU A 41 18.20 -9.12 11.59
C LEU A 41 19.13 -10.19 11.04
N THR A 42 18.55 -11.26 10.48
CA THR A 42 19.32 -12.28 9.74
C THR A 42 19.47 -11.90 8.27
N SER A 43 18.62 -11.00 7.79
CA SER A 43 18.68 -10.46 6.43
C SER A 43 18.05 -9.06 6.45
N PRO A 44 18.37 -8.21 5.45
CA PRO A 44 17.78 -6.87 5.40
C PRO A 44 16.27 -6.90 5.23
N ILE A 45 15.60 -5.87 5.78
CA ILE A 45 14.18 -5.63 5.50
C ILE A 45 14.07 -5.18 4.06
N THR A 46 13.11 -5.74 3.33
CA THR A 46 12.89 -5.39 1.92
C THR A 46 11.77 -4.34 1.80
N ALA A 47 11.71 -3.70 0.63
CA ALA A 47 10.64 -2.74 0.35
C ALA A 47 9.25 -3.38 0.48
N GLU A 48 9.11 -4.65 0.13
CA GLU A 48 7.84 -5.37 0.23
C GLU A 48 7.42 -5.66 1.67
N ASP A 49 8.37 -5.80 2.59
CA ASP A 49 8.08 -6.00 4.00
C ASP A 49 7.35 -4.79 4.59
N VAL A 50 7.64 -3.59 4.09
CA VAL A 50 7.09 -2.35 4.65
C VAL A 50 5.56 -2.33 4.60
N PRO A 51 4.91 -2.51 3.43
CA PRO A 51 3.45 -2.48 3.40
C PRO A 51 2.81 -3.66 4.15
N LEU A 52 3.48 -4.81 4.22
CA LEU A 52 2.97 -5.93 5.02
C LEU A 52 2.97 -5.58 6.51
N MET A 53 4.05 -5.02 7.01
CA MET A 53 4.18 -4.62 8.41
C MET A 53 3.24 -3.47 8.75
N MET A 54 3.08 -2.50 7.87
CA MET A 54 2.17 -1.38 8.08
C MET A 54 0.71 -1.83 8.05
N THR A 55 0.37 -2.81 7.21
CA THR A 55 -0.96 -3.40 7.21
C THR A 55 -1.24 -4.06 8.57
N ALA A 56 -0.29 -4.84 9.08
CA ALA A 56 -0.42 -5.47 10.39
C ALA A 56 -0.63 -4.43 11.51
N LEU A 57 0.11 -3.32 11.45
CA LEU A 57 -0.05 -2.21 12.40
C LEU A 57 -1.47 -1.65 12.36
N LYS A 58 -2.02 -1.43 11.18
CA LYS A 58 -3.39 -0.91 11.02
C LYS A 58 -4.43 -1.90 11.51
N LEU A 59 -4.22 -3.20 11.29
CA LEU A 59 -5.12 -4.23 11.80
C LEU A 59 -5.12 -4.27 13.34
N ARG A 60 -3.95 -4.14 13.95
CA ARG A 60 -3.84 -4.07 15.42
C ARG A 60 -4.61 -2.87 15.97
N ARG A 61 -4.46 -1.70 15.33
CA ARG A 61 -5.16 -0.49 15.76
C ARG A 61 -6.66 -0.61 15.56
N GLN A 62 -7.08 -1.23 14.45
CA GLN A 62 -8.51 -1.49 14.20
C GLN A 62 -9.12 -2.39 15.25
N ALA A 63 -8.40 -3.42 15.68
CA ALA A 63 -8.87 -4.33 16.72
C ALA A 63 -9.03 -3.64 18.09
N HIS A 64 -8.18 -2.65 18.37
CA HIS A 64 -8.24 -1.91 19.63
C HIS A 64 -9.34 -0.86 19.63
N LYS A 65 -9.37 -0.01 18.60
CA LYS A 65 -10.38 1.04 18.45
C LYS A 65 -10.72 1.20 16.97
N PRO A 66 -11.86 0.67 16.53
CA PRO A 66 -12.25 0.73 15.12
C PRO A 66 -12.35 2.17 14.60
N LYS A 67 -11.74 2.41 13.45
CA LYS A 67 -11.81 3.68 12.71
C LYS A 67 -11.73 3.39 11.22
N ASP A 68 -12.49 4.14 10.43
CA ASP A 68 -12.45 4.01 8.97
C ASP A 68 -11.05 4.22 8.41
N ASP A 69 -10.27 5.16 8.97
CA ASP A 69 -8.91 5.42 8.53
C ASP A 69 -8.01 4.20 8.60
N ASN A 70 -8.19 3.35 9.62
CA ASN A 70 -7.41 2.11 9.72
C ASN A 70 -7.69 1.17 8.55
N LEU A 71 -8.97 1.06 8.17
CA LEU A 71 -9.37 0.19 7.06
C LEU A 71 -8.91 0.77 5.71
N ILE A 72 -9.07 2.07 5.53
CA ILE A 72 -8.61 2.76 4.32
C ILE A 72 -7.09 2.59 4.16
N ASP A 73 -6.35 2.84 5.23
CA ASP A 73 -4.89 2.73 5.21
C ASP A 73 -4.43 1.29 4.97
N ALA A 74 -5.10 0.30 5.57
CA ALA A 74 -4.78 -1.11 5.33
C ALA A 74 -4.97 -1.47 3.85
N HIS A 75 -6.08 -1.06 3.26
CA HIS A 75 -6.31 -1.23 1.82
C HIS A 75 -5.21 -0.55 1.01
N GLY A 76 -4.82 0.66 1.40
CA GLY A 76 -3.78 1.42 0.72
C GLY A 76 -2.44 0.71 0.72
N TYR A 77 -2.01 0.17 1.86
CA TYR A 77 -0.74 -0.56 1.92
C TYR A 77 -0.77 -1.84 1.07
N LEU A 78 -1.88 -2.58 1.09
CA LEU A 78 -2.01 -3.77 0.26
C LEU A 78 -2.00 -3.44 -1.24
N LEU A 79 -2.66 -2.34 -1.62
CA LEU A 79 -2.65 -1.86 -3.01
C LEU A 79 -1.25 -1.40 -3.43
N CYS A 80 -0.51 -0.77 -2.53
CA CYS A 80 0.88 -0.40 -2.80
C CYS A 80 1.74 -1.65 -3.05
N LEU A 81 1.55 -2.69 -2.24
CA LEU A 81 2.25 -3.95 -2.44
C LEU A 81 1.91 -4.56 -3.80
N GLN A 82 0.63 -4.57 -4.17
CA GLN A 82 0.20 -5.05 -5.48
C GLN A 82 0.83 -4.25 -6.61
N TRP A 83 0.85 -2.93 -6.49
CA TRP A 83 1.49 -2.03 -7.46
C TRP A 83 2.98 -2.37 -7.62
N MET A 84 3.70 -2.52 -6.50
CA MET A 84 5.12 -2.84 -6.52
C MET A 84 5.40 -4.18 -7.19
N THR A 85 4.57 -5.19 -6.94
CA THR A 85 4.80 -6.54 -7.46
C THR A 85 4.32 -6.72 -8.90
N THR A 86 3.31 -5.98 -9.33
CA THR A 86 2.75 -6.09 -10.69
C THR A 86 3.27 -5.03 -11.64
N GLY A 87 3.82 -3.94 -11.11
CA GLY A 87 4.21 -2.78 -11.91
C GLY A 87 3.02 -1.97 -12.44
N LYS A 88 1.81 -2.30 -12.01
CA LYS A 88 0.59 -1.65 -12.49
C LYS A 88 0.03 -0.73 -11.42
N ARG A 89 -0.04 0.56 -11.74
CA ARG A 89 -0.62 1.58 -10.86
C ARG A 89 -2.12 1.32 -10.70
N PRO A 90 -2.63 1.22 -9.47
CA PRO A 90 -4.07 1.07 -9.26
C PRO A 90 -4.80 2.35 -9.66
N VAL A 91 -6.00 2.21 -10.18
CA VAL A 91 -6.83 3.35 -10.60
C VAL A 91 -8.25 3.16 -10.11
N VAL A 92 -8.89 4.28 -9.77
CA VAL A 92 -10.33 4.33 -9.60
C VAL A 92 -10.90 4.61 -10.98
N GLY A 93 -11.26 3.55 -11.70
CA GLY A 93 -11.87 3.70 -13.01
C GLY A 93 -13.33 4.08 -12.88
N ASN A 94 -13.94 4.57 -13.96
CA ASN A 94 -15.38 4.65 -13.99
C ASN A 94 -15.92 3.23 -14.20
N GLN A 95 -17.17 3.02 -13.82
CA GLN A 95 -17.81 1.72 -13.85
C GLN A 95 -17.75 1.06 -15.23
N ASN A 96 -17.99 1.85 -16.28
CA ASN A 96 -18.00 1.34 -17.65
C ASN A 96 -16.64 0.84 -18.11
N GLN A 97 -15.59 1.55 -17.76
CA GLN A 97 -14.22 1.13 -18.10
C GLN A 97 -13.84 -0.16 -17.38
N THR A 98 -14.23 -0.27 -16.15
CA THR A 98 -13.97 -1.47 -15.35
C THR A 98 -14.67 -2.68 -15.93
N GLU A 99 -15.93 -2.52 -16.31
CA GLU A 99 -16.71 -3.59 -16.93
C GLU A 99 -16.13 -4.04 -18.26
N LYS A 100 -15.70 -3.07 -19.09
CA LYS A 100 -15.08 -3.40 -20.37
C LYS A 100 -13.76 -4.16 -20.18
N ALA A 101 -12.96 -3.77 -19.22
CA ALA A 101 -11.71 -4.47 -18.92
C ALA A 101 -11.99 -5.90 -18.47
N ALA A 102 -12.96 -6.10 -17.61
CA ALA A 102 -13.37 -7.43 -17.15
C ALA A 102 -13.82 -8.32 -18.31
N HIS A 103 -14.62 -7.78 -19.23
CA HIS A 103 -15.07 -8.51 -20.41
C HIS A 103 -13.92 -8.90 -21.33
N ASN A 104 -12.95 -8.02 -21.48
CA ASN A 104 -11.81 -8.28 -22.35
C ASN A 104 -10.86 -9.34 -21.79
N GLU A 105 -10.85 -9.53 -20.51
CA GLU A 105 -10.02 -10.52 -19.84
C GLU A 105 -10.64 -11.92 -19.90
N ASP A 106 -11.95 -11.99 -20.08
CA ASP A 106 -12.66 -13.24 -20.19
C ASP A 106 -12.49 -13.88 -21.57
#